data_3eb7dd4b87095755b9453c866d629660
#
_entry.id   3eb7dd4b87095755b9453c866d629660
#
_cell.length_a   1.000
_cell.length_b   1.000
_cell.length_c   1.000
_cell.angle_alpha   90.00
_cell.angle_beta   90.00
_cell.angle_gamma   90.00
#
_symmetry.space_group_name_H-M   'P 1'
#
loop_
_entity.id
_entity.type
_entity.pdbx_description
1 polymer ?
#
loop_
_entity_poly.entity_id
_entity_poly.type
_entity_poly.pdbx_seq_one_letter_code
_entity_poly.pdbx_strand_id
1 'polypeptide(L)'
;MTIKSKRPKQRKDRLIPSRLVEQWISQAHQQMYQGDFASAITTCEPLLNILPKRTTQCVEVLALLGLAHGMLEHFPQSYDAFTEALTLEPTNAELWYNHALACRYTNRLGQAVRDLEHAIELLGPDDGELARKFAEELQFTREQAQETMKLIGEHFTLDQLIELEEDFQRGLSMMKSSKWKEAEQAFRRVIERSERVPQYWGNLGVSLVMQLRYDEAEDAFKQALEIDPEYPLARNNLAKLPVIRQAGGSPTVEMRDLSHEKDFKQSITFHKYSDGNSSAITTTIEKVGNNISRIRTPIGKQPPRYRFFLNPYQNTRFTTCPRCGYKTRTRKFSLFIHIDPDQPLLLDKLCRYCYHCNLIIAHQNQLEDQMATTFSTISLEIIGNTYEVLGTIDRSEWKGGMQDQLFVEELIEHLHDFNEVVTYKRVGE
;
A
#
# COMPACT_ATOMS: atom_id res chain seq x y z
N MET A 1 -54.77 10.51 -29.97
CA MET A 1 -53.80 11.05 -28.99
C MET A 1 -52.46 10.36 -29.20
N THR A 2 -51.51 11.05 -29.87
CA THR A 2 -50.23 10.48 -30.28
C THR A 2 -49.19 10.88 -29.23
N ILE A 3 -48.72 9.92 -28.44
CA ILE A 3 -47.70 10.16 -27.42
C ILE A 3 -46.35 10.29 -28.13
N LYS A 4 -45.80 11.53 -28.20
CA LYS A 4 -44.45 11.78 -28.65
C LYS A 4 -43.46 11.32 -27.55
N SER A 5 -42.72 10.22 -27.81
CA SER A 5 -41.61 9.82 -26.99
C SER A 5 -40.48 10.88 -27.13
N LYS A 6 -40.15 11.54 -26.04
CA LYS A 6 -38.94 12.37 -25.93
C LYS A 6 -37.71 11.47 -25.90
N ARG A 7 -36.89 11.54 -26.94
CA ARG A 7 -35.52 10.96 -26.95
C ARG A 7 -34.73 11.56 -25.76
N PRO A 8 -33.97 10.76 -25.00
CA PRO A 8 -33.10 11.30 -23.97
C PRO A 8 -32.04 12.20 -24.62
N LYS A 9 -31.88 13.41 -24.09
CA LYS A 9 -30.80 14.30 -24.46
C LYS A 9 -29.47 13.61 -24.20
N GLN A 10 -28.70 13.33 -25.26
CA GLN A 10 -27.29 13.00 -25.14
C GLN A 10 -26.60 14.07 -24.29
N ARG A 11 -25.98 13.67 -23.17
CA ARG A 11 -25.04 14.51 -22.44
C ARG A 11 -23.96 14.92 -23.44
N LYS A 12 -23.87 16.22 -23.74
CA LYS A 12 -22.71 16.78 -24.44
C LYS A 12 -21.54 16.58 -23.49
N ASP A 13 -20.64 15.65 -23.82
CA ASP A 13 -19.35 15.54 -23.18
C ASP A 13 -18.71 16.94 -23.25
N ARG A 14 -18.48 17.55 -22.11
CA ARG A 14 -17.72 18.78 -22.01
C ARG A 14 -16.27 18.39 -22.33
N LEU A 15 -15.87 18.64 -23.56
CA LEU A 15 -14.46 18.57 -23.96
C LEU A 15 -13.68 19.53 -23.05
N ILE A 16 -12.81 18.96 -22.23
CA ILE A 16 -11.86 19.75 -21.44
C ILE A 16 -10.88 20.37 -22.43
N PRO A 17 -10.55 21.68 -22.33
CA PRO A 17 -9.61 22.31 -23.23
C PRO A 17 -8.24 21.59 -23.17
N SER A 18 -7.66 21.26 -24.32
CA SER A 18 -6.35 20.60 -24.44
C SER A 18 -5.27 21.28 -23.60
N ARG A 19 -5.32 22.61 -23.53
CA ARG A 19 -4.40 23.43 -22.74
C ARG A 19 -4.45 23.12 -21.23
N LEU A 20 -5.63 22.76 -20.70
CA LEU A 20 -5.78 22.41 -19.30
C LEU A 20 -5.19 21.01 -19.01
N VAL A 21 -5.38 20.08 -19.93
CA VAL A 21 -4.76 18.75 -19.89
C VAL A 21 -3.24 18.86 -19.90
N GLU A 22 -2.68 19.67 -20.79
CA GLU A 22 -1.25 19.92 -20.89
C GLU A 22 -0.69 20.55 -19.60
N GLN A 23 -1.44 21.45 -18.98
CA GLN A 23 -1.06 22.04 -17.69
C GLN A 23 -1.00 21.00 -16.58
N TRP A 24 -1.97 20.08 -16.49
CA TRP A 24 -1.98 19.04 -15.49
C TRP A 24 -0.87 18.00 -15.70
N ILE A 25 -0.59 17.62 -16.94
CA ILE A 25 0.55 16.75 -17.26
C ILE A 25 1.87 17.44 -16.86
N SER A 26 2.03 18.72 -17.20
CA SER A 26 3.21 19.49 -16.80
C SER A 26 3.34 19.62 -15.27
N GLN A 27 2.23 19.78 -14.56
CA GLN A 27 2.20 19.77 -13.10
C GLN A 27 2.64 18.41 -12.54
N ALA A 28 2.13 17.31 -13.10
CA ALA A 28 2.52 15.96 -12.67
C ALA A 28 4.03 15.71 -12.89
N HIS A 29 4.60 16.14 -14.02
CA HIS A 29 6.05 16.10 -14.24
C HIS A 29 6.83 16.89 -13.18
N GLN A 30 6.35 18.10 -12.83
CA GLN A 30 6.99 18.91 -11.79
C GLN A 30 6.93 18.21 -10.43
N GLN A 31 5.80 17.61 -10.08
CA GLN A 31 5.63 16.82 -8.83
C GLN A 31 6.57 15.61 -8.81
N MET A 32 6.69 14.87 -9.93
CA MET A 32 7.66 13.78 -10.08
C MET A 32 9.09 14.26 -9.85
N TYR A 33 9.47 15.38 -10.46
CA TYR A 33 10.80 15.98 -10.29
C TYR A 33 11.08 16.40 -8.85
N GLN A 34 10.07 16.87 -8.12
CA GLN A 34 10.15 17.25 -6.72
C GLN A 34 10.14 16.05 -5.76
N GLY A 35 9.91 14.84 -6.25
CA GLY A 35 9.76 13.63 -5.44
C GLY A 35 8.38 13.50 -4.78
N ASP A 36 7.43 14.35 -5.16
CA ASP A 36 6.05 14.30 -4.66
C ASP A 36 5.21 13.35 -5.52
N PHE A 37 5.50 12.05 -5.35
CA PHE A 37 4.88 10.98 -6.15
C PHE A 37 3.39 10.80 -5.84
N ALA A 38 2.97 11.05 -4.61
CA ALA A 38 1.58 10.94 -4.21
C ALA A 38 0.71 12.00 -4.90
N SER A 39 1.18 13.26 -4.93
CA SER A 39 0.50 14.33 -5.66
C SER A 39 0.50 14.09 -7.17
N ALA A 40 1.59 13.53 -7.73
CA ALA A 40 1.63 13.15 -9.15
C ALA A 40 0.55 12.12 -9.49
N ILE A 41 0.33 11.10 -8.65
CA ILE A 41 -0.75 10.12 -8.82
C ILE A 41 -2.10 10.82 -8.79
N THR A 42 -2.36 11.64 -7.77
CA THR A 42 -3.62 12.37 -7.62
C THR A 42 -3.92 13.30 -8.81
N THR A 43 -2.88 13.88 -9.41
CA THR A 43 -3.01 14.73 -10.61
C THR A 43 -3.28 13.90 -11.87
N CYS A 44 -2.66 12.71 -11.98
CA CYS A 44 -2.75 11.85 -13.17
C CYS A 44 -4.02 11.01 -13.25
N GLU A 45 -4.49 10.41 -12.13
CA GLU A 45 -5.64 9.50 -12.14
C GLU A 45 -6.92 10.10 -12.79
N PRO A 46 -7.34 11.35 -12.49
CA PRO A 46 -8.49 11.95 -13.14
C PRO A 46 -8.33 12.11 -14.65
N LEU A 47 -7.10 12.28 -15.14
CA LEU A 47 -6.80 12.45 -16.56
C LEU A 47 -7.14 11.20 -17.37
N LEU A 48 -6.96 10.00 -16.82
CA LEU A 48 -7.31 8.74 -17.49
C LEU A 48 -8.81 8.61 -17.81
N ASN A 49 -9.66 9.28 -17.01
CA ASN A 49 -11.11 9.31 -17.25
C ASN A 49 -11.55 10.31 -18.34
N ILE A 50 -10.67 11.22 -18.70
CA ILE A 50 -10.97 12.36 -19.58
C ILE A 50 -10.27 12.25 -20.91
N LEU A 51 -9.06 11.67 -20.91
CA LEU A 51 -8.26 11.49 -22.11
C LEU A 51 -8.85 10.43 -23.04
N PRO A 52 -8.83 10.67 -24.35
CA PRO A 52 -9.15 9.61 -25.30
C PRO A 52 -8.11 8.49 -25.20
N LYS A 53 -8.60 7.24 -25.09
CA LYS A 53 -7.77 6.04 -24.80
C LYS A 53 -6.75 5.70 -25.90
N ARG A 54 -6.33 6.45 -26.80
CA ARG A 54 -5.29 6.15 -27.80
C ARG A 54 -4.52 7.41 -28.18
N THR A 55 -4.23 8.26 -27.22
CA THR A 55 -3.44 9.45 -27.41
C THR A 55 -2.09 9.32 -26.76
N THR A 56 -1.08 9.98 -27.28
CA THR A 56 0.24 10.09 -26.66
C THR A 56 0.16 10.63 -25.23
N GLN A 57 -0.76 11.54 -24.95
CA GLN A 57 -1.03 12.07 -23.61
C GLN A 57 -1.52 10.98 -22.64
N CYS A 58 -2.35 10.04 -23.12
CA CYS A 58 -2.78 8.92 -22.28
C CYS A 58 -1.61 7.99 -21.92
N VAL A 59 -0.74 7.70 -22.88
CA VAL A 59 0.49 6.91 -22.63
C VAL A 59 1.41 7.62 -21.64
N GLU A 60 1.61 8.93 -21.81
CA GLU A 60 2.43 9.76 -20.91
C GLU A 60 1.88 9.75 -19.47
N VAL A 61 0.58 9.91 -19.30
CA VAL A 61 -0.08 9.85 -17.99
C VAL A 61 0.06 8.46 -17.34
N LEU A 62 -0.11 7.39 -18.12
CA LEU A 62 0.09 6.03 -17.64
C LEU A 62 1.55 5.77 -17.24
N ALA A 63 2.50 6.27 -18.01
CA ALA A 63 3.92 6.18 -17.68
C ALA A 63 4.26 6.91 -16.37
N LEU A 64 3.73 8.14 -16.19
CA LEU A 64 3.89 8.90 -14.94
C LEU A 64 3.28 8.17 -13.75
N LEU A 65 2.08 7.59 -13.90
CA LEU A 65 1.46 6.77 -12.85
C LEU A 65 2.29 5.53 -12.53
N GLY A 66 2.78 4.83 -13.54
CA GLY A 66 3.64 3.68 -13.36
C GLY A 66 4.91 4.01 -12.59
N LEU A 67 5.58 5.09 -12.96
CA LEU A 67 6.78 5.58 -12.26
C LEU A 67 6.45 6.03 -10.83
N ALA A 68 5.40 6.82 -10.62
CA ALA A 68 5.03 7.32 -9.30
C ALA A 68 4.65 6.19 -8.35
N HIS A 69 3.87 5.21 -8.81
CA HIS A 69 3.57 4.01 -8.04
C HIS A 69 4.82 3.19 -7.74
N GLY A 70 5.73 3.02 -8.71
CA GLY A 70 6.99 2.32 -8.51
C GLY A 70 7.86 2.97 -7.43
N MET A 71 7.95 4.31 -7.43
CA MET A 71 8.69 5.08 -6.44
C MET A 71 8.08 5.03 -5.03
N LEU A 72 6.78 4.77 -4.93
CA LEU A 72 6.06 4.54 -3.66
C LEU A 72 5.99 3.05 -3.28
N GLU A 73 6.70 2.16 -3.99
CA GLU A 73 6.69 0.71 -3.79
C GLU A 73 5.29 0.06 -4.00
N HIS A 74 4.38 0.76 -4.67
CA HIS A 74 3.10 0.24 -5.10
C HIS A 74 3.27 -0.57 -6.40
N PHE A 75 4.11 -1.61 -6.35
CA PHE A 75 4.54 -2.35 -7.54
C PHE A 75 3.41 -3.00 -8.35
N PRO A 76 2.32 -3.54 -7.75
CA PRO A 76 1.20 -4.03 -8.53
C PRO A 76 0.54 -2.93 -9.39
N GLN A 77 0.33 -1.73 -8.83
CA GLN A 77 -0.25 -0.60 -9.56
C GLN A 77 0.72 -0.07 -10.63
N SER A 78 2.03 -0.07 -10.34
CA SER A 78 3.07 0.24 -11.33
C SER A 78 3.03 -0.72 -12.51
N TYR A 79 2.95 -2.04 -12.24
CA TYR A 79 2.80 -3.08 -13.25
C TYR A 79 1.56 -2.87 -14.12
N ASP A 80 0.40 -2.62 -13.50
CA ASP A 80 -0.86 -2.42 -14.22
C ASP A 80 -0.80 -1.18 -15.13
N ALA A 81 -0.23 -0.06 -14.64
CA ALA A 81 -0.10 1.18 -15.41
C ALA A 81 0.83 1.01 -16.63
N PHE A 82 2.00 0.38 -16.46
CA PHE A 82 2.90 0.11 -17.59
C PHE A 82 2.33 -0.93 -18.55
N THR A 83 1.61 -1.95 -18.06
CA THR A 83 0.90 -2.90 -18.92
C THR A 83 -0.10 -2.19 -19.83
N GLU A 84 -0.91 -1.27 -19.28
CA GLU A 84 -1.86 -0.48 -20.08
C GLU A 84 -1.13 0.45 -21.06
N ALA A 85 -0.05 1.13 -20.63
CA ALA A 85 0.77 1.98 -21.51
C ALA A 85 1.32 1.20 -22.71
N LEU A 86 1.85 -0.01 -22.48
CA LEU A 86 2.39 -0.88 -23.53
C LEU A 86 1.34 -1.40 -24.51
N THR A 87 0.06 -1.53 -24.11
CA THR A 87 -1.01 -1.85 -25.06
C THR A 87 -1.26 -0.71 -26.06
N LEU A 88 -0.90 0.53 -25.69
CA LEU A 88 -1.08 1.73 -26.51
C LEU A 88 0.16 2.05 -27.35
N GLU A 89 1.34 1.85 -26.80
CA GLU A 89 2.62 2.16 -27.44
C GLU A 89 3.63 0.99 -27.22
N PRO A 90 3.46 -0.13 -27.96
CA PRO A 90 4.29 -1.33 -27.77
C PRO A 90 5.74 -1.20 -28.29
N THR A 91 6.07 -0.12 -29.00
CA THR A 91 7.42 0.11 -29.56
C THR A 91 8.28 1.02 -28.70
N ASN A 92 7.85 1.37 -27.51
CA ASN A 92 8.57 2.26 -26.61
C ASN A 92 9.48 1.45 -25.67
N ALA A 93 10.79 1.52 -25.90
CA ALA A 93 11.80 0.77 -25.15
C ALA A 93 11.81 1.09 -23.64
N GLU A 94 11.59 2.37 -23.28
CA GLU A 94 11.58 2.79 -21.88
C GLU A 94 10.36 2.25 -21.12
N LEU A 95 9.22 2.12 -21.77
CA LEU A 95 8.03 1.51 -21.16
C LEU A 95 8.28 0.02 -20.86
N TRP A 96 8.91 -0.72 -21.80
CA TRP A 96 9.29 -2.11 -21.57
C TRP A 96 10.29 -2.26 -20.42
N TYR A 97 11.29 -1.39 -20.37
CA TYR A 97 12.25 -1.36 -19.26
C TYR A 97 11.56 -1.13 -17.90
N ASN A 98 10.70 -0.13 -17.80
CA ASN A 98 10.00 0.20 -16.56
C ASN A 98 8.98 -0.90 -16.18
N HIS A 99 8.32 -1.51 -17.17
CA HIS A 99 7.45 -2.66 -16.94
C HIS A 99 8.25 -3.85 -16.39
N ALA A 100 9.44 -4.12 -16.93
CA ALA A 100 10.34 -5.16 -16.42
C ALA A 100 10.73 -4.92 -14.96
N LEU A 101 11.02 -3.68 -14.57
CA LEU A 101 11.28 -3.35 -13.17
C LEU A 101 10.05 -3.67 -12.29
N ALA A 102 8.85 -3.28 -12.71
CA ALA A 102 7.62 -3.61 -12.00
C ALA A 102 7.37 -5.13 -11.94
N CYS A 103 7.66 -5.86 -13.00
CA CYS A 103 7.63 -7.33 -13.05
C CYS A 103 8.56 -7.95 -12.00
N ARG A 104 9.81 -7.49 -11.93
CA ARG A 104 10.79 -7.99 -10.97
C ARG A 104 10.31 -7.82 -9.53
N TYR A 105 9.79 -6.66 -9.17
CA TYR A 105 9.28 -6.39 -7.83
C TYR A 105 7.91 -7.05 -7.52
N THR A 106 7.23 -7.60 -8.53
CA THR A 106 6.02 -8.39 -8.35
C THR A 106 6.23 -9.89 -8.52
N ASN A 107 7.49 -10.38 -8.41
CA ASN A 107 7.86 -11.78 -8.57
C ASN A 107 7.49 -12.38 -9.93
N ARG A 108 7.71 -11.62 -11.01
CA ARG A 108 7.58 -12.05 -12.40
C ARG A 108 8.94 -11.95 -13.08
N LEU A 109 9.93 -12.71 -12.56
CA LEU A 109 11.32 -12.62 -13.01
C LEU A 109 11.50 -13.08 -14.45
N GLY A 110 10.79 -14.13 -14.84
CA GLY A 110 10.81 -14.61 -16.22
C GLY A 110 10.28 -13.58 -17.20
N GLN A 111 9.16 -12.95 -16.86
CA GLN A 111 8.57 -11.86 -17.66
C GLN A 111 9.51 -10.64 -17.70
N ALA A 112 10.13 -10.28 -16.58
CA ALA A 112 11.08 -9.16 -16.51
C ALA A 112 12.29 -9.36 -17.43
N VAL A 113 12.84 -10.58 -17.51
CA VAL A 113 13.91 -10.92 -18.44
C VAL A 113 13.47 -10.71 -19.89
N ARG A 114 12.28 -11.21 -20.27
CA ARG A 114 11.74 -11.07 -21.63
C ARG A 114 11.50 -9.61 -22.00
N ASP A 115 10.94 -8.84 -21.08
CA ASP A 115 10.66 -7.41 -21.30
C ASP A 115 11.95 -6.61 -21.52
N LEU A 116 13.02 -6.91 -20.73
CA LEU A 116 14.33 -6.27 -20.89
C LEU A 116 15.01 -6.66 -22.21
N GLU A 117 14.90 -7.93 -22.64
CA GLU A 117 15.37 -8.36 -23.95
C GLU A 117 14.68 -7.58 -25.05
N HIS A 118 13.36 -7.46 -24.97
CA HIS A 118 12.57 -6.71 -25.95
C HIS A 118 12.86 -5.20 -25.91
N ALA A 119 13.04 -4.62 -24.71
CA ALA A 119 13.44 -3.23 -24.59
C ALA A 119 14.77 -2.93 -25.29
N ILE A 120 15.75 -3.84 -25.20
CA ILE A 120 17.06 -3.70 -25.88
C ILE A 120 16.91 -3.83 -27.39
N GLU A 121 16.06 -4.75 -27.87
CA GLU A 121 15.79 -4.91 -29.31
C GLU A 121 15.17 -3.66 -29.96
N LEU A 122 14.41 -2.88 -29.18
CA LEU A 122 13.76 -1.65 -29.65
C LEU A 122 14.70 -0.44 -29.69
N LEU A 123 15.88 -0.50 -29.05
CA LEU A 123 16.83 0.60 -29.01
C LEU A 123 17.52 0.78 -30.38
N GLY A 124 17.78 2.04 -30.75
CA GLY A 124 18.50 2.40 -31.95
C GLY A 124 20.04 2.39 -31.75
N PRO A 125 20.79 2.54 -32.83
CA PRO A 125 22.26 2.56 -32.77
C PRO A 125 22.82 3.74 -31.97
N ASP A 126 22.06 4.81 -31.80
CA ASP A 126 22.46 6.03 -31.08
C ASP A 126 22.17 5.96 -29.57
N ASP A 127 21.48 4.91 -29.10
CA ASP A 127 21.04 4.74 -27.70
C ASP A 127 22.07 4.01 -26.83
N GLY A 128 23.35 4.12 -27.12
CA GLY A 128 24.42 3.33 -26.49
C GLY A 128 24.48 3.41 -24.95
N GLU A 129 24.11 4.52 -24.35
CA GLU A 129 24.05 4.66 -22.89
C GLU A 129 22.84 3.92 -22.30
N LEU A 130 21.67 4.06 -22.92
CA LEU A 130 20.44 3.34 -22.52
C LEU A 130 20.63 1.83 -22.73
N ALA A 131 21.22 1.42 -23.86
CA ALA A 131 21.48 0.01 -24.14
C ALA A 131 22.38 -0.61 -23.08
N ARG A 132 23.42 0.10 -22.62
CA ARG A 132 24.29 -0.37 -21.54
C ARG A 132 23.51 -0.52 -20.23
N LYS A 133 22.72 0.50 -19.85
CA LYS A 133 21.90 0.46 -18.63
C LYS A 133 20.90 -0.70 -18.66
N PHE A 134 20.23 -0.91 -19.78
CA PHE A 134 19.27 -2.01 -19.93
C PHE A 134 19.95 -3.37 -19.90
N ALA A 135 21.15 -3.49 -20.49
CA ALA A 135 21.94 -4.73 -20.47
C ALA A 135 22.44 -5.09 -19.06
N GLU A 136 22.86 -4.10 -18.27
CA GLU A 136 23.25 -4.29 -16.86
C GLU A 136 22.05 -4.81 -16.04
N GLU A 137 20.87 -4.21 -16.19
CA GLU A 137 19.66 -4.65 -15.52
C GLU A 137 19.20 -6.04 -15.99
N LEU A 138 19.31 -6.33 -17.28
CA LEU A 138 19.01 -7.65 -17.84
C LEU A 138 19.92 -8.73 -17.25
N GLN A 139 21.22 -8.46 -17.16
CA GLN A 139 22.17 -9.40 -16.57
C GLN A 139 21.79 -9.72 -15.12
N PHE A 140 21.55 -8.70 -14.32
CA PHE A 140 21.14 -8.84 -12.92
C PHE A 140 19.82 -9.64 -12.78
N THR A 141 18.81 -9.31 -13.60
CA THR A 141 17.51 -9.99 -13.57
C THR A 141 17.62 -11.45 -14.02
N ARG A 142 18.46 -11.74 -15.03
CA ARG A 142 18.76 -13.12 -15.47
C ARG A 142 19.38 -13.97 -14.37
N GLU A 143 20.31 -13.41 -13.62
CA GLU A 143 20.95 -14.11 -12.49
C GLU A 143 19.89 -14.47 -11.43
N GLN A 144 19.00 -13.54 -11.06
CA GLN A 144 17.89 -13.81 -10.14
C GLN A 144 16.93 -14.87 -10.68
N ALA A 145 16.55 -14.80 -11.96
CA ALA A 145 15.69 -15.80 -12.58
C ALA A 145 16.34 -17.18 -12.60
N GLN A 146 17.66 -17.28 -12.88
CA GLN A 146 18.40 -18.53 -12.85
C GLN A 146 18.47 -19.12 -11.44
N GLU A 147 18.68 -18.32 -10.41
CA GLU A 147 18.63 -18.77 -9.03
C GLU A 147 17.24 -19.30 -8.67
N THR A 148 16.19 -18.58 -9.05
CA THR A 148 14.80 -19.02 -8.84
C THR A 148 14.54 -20.33 -9.59
N MET A 149 14.92 -20.48 -10.84
CA MET A 149 14.78 -21.73 -11.60
C MET A 149 15.48 -22.91 -10.93
N LYS A 150 16.68 -22.72 -10.37
CA LYS A 150 17.37 -23.77 -9.60
C LYS A 150 16.60 -24.20 -8.34
N LEU A 151 15.96 -23.25 -7.67
CA LEU A 151 15.16 -23.54 -6.47
C LEU A 151 13.90 -24.33 -6.80
N ILE A 152 13.19 -23.97 -7.88
CA ILE A 152 11.93 -24.60 -8.28
C ILE A 152 12.12 -25.94 -9.01
N GLY A 153 13.28 -26.15 -9.70
CA GLY A 153 13.60 -27.41 -10.36
C GLY A 153 14.83 -27.33 -11.27
N GLU A 154 15.54 -28.46 -11.48
CA GLU A 154 16.83 -28.49 -12.16
C GLU A 154 16.79 -28.20 -13.68
N HIS A 155 15.61 -28.27 -14.31
CA HIS A 155 15.45 -28.20 -15.77
C HIS A 155 14.41 -27.19 -16.23
N PHE A 156 14.14 -26.15 -15.43
CA PHE A 156 13.22 -25.10 -15.83
C PHE A 156 13.81 -24.23 -16.94
N THR A 157 13.02 -24.02 -17.99
CA THR A 157 13.30 -23.01 -19.01
C THR A 157 12.69 -21.66 -18.61
N LEU A 158 13.11 -20.57 -19.26
CA LEU A 158 12.52 -19.24 -19.02
C LEU A 158 11.02 -19.24 -19.31
N ASP A 159 10.57 -19.91 -20.38
CA ASP A 159 9.16 -19.99 -20.72
C ASP A 159 8.34 -20.73 -19.66
N GLN A 160 8.87 -21.82 -19.12
CA GLN A 160 8.22 -22.55 -18.03
C GLN A 160 8.18 -21.73 -16.73
N LEU A 161 9.19 -20.91 -16.47
CA LEU A 161 9.17 -19.97 -15.35
C LEU A 161 8.05 -18.93 -15.53
N ILE A 162 7.93 -18.33 -16.71
CA ILE A 162 6.87 -17.36 -17.03
C ILE A 162 5.49 -17.98 -16.84
N GLU A 163 5.24 -19.16 -17.37
CA GLU A 163 3.95 -19.84 -17.22
C GLU A 163 3.61 -20.16 -15.77
N LEU A 164 4.63 -20.54 -14.98
CA LEU A 164 4.46 -20.83 -13.56
C LEU A 164 4.14 -19.55 -12.78
N GLU A 165 4.84 -18.46 -13.07
CA GLU A 165 4.60 -17.15 -12.49
C GLU A 165 3.19 -16.62 -12.83
N GLU A 166 2.75 -16.76 -14.09
CA GLU A 166 1.40 -16.38 -14.53
C GLU A 166 0.30 -17.16 -13.78
N ASP A 167 0.44 -18.47 -13.66
CA ASP A 167 -0.53 -19.30 -12.92
C ASP A 167 -0.54 -18.93 -11.43
N PHE A 168 0.63 -18.64 -10.84
CA PHE A 168 0.71 -18.21 -9.45
C PHE A 168 0.02 -16.85 -9.23
N GLN A 169 0.31 -15.86 -10.07
CA GLN A 169 -0.32 -14.54 -10.01
C GLN A 169 -1.83 -14.60 -10.27
N ARG A 170 -2.26 -15.49 -11.17
CA ARG A 170 -3.69 -15.77 -11.38
C ARG A 170 -4.33 -16.29 -10.10
N GLY A 171 -3.69 -17.23 -9.40
CA GLY A 171 -4.15 -17.72 -8.11
C GLY A 171 -4.34 -16.61 -7.09
N LEU A 172 -3.35 -15.73 -6.94
CA LEU A 172 -3.42 -14.56 -6.04
C LEU A 172 -4.55 -13.59 -6.43
N SER A 173 -4.72 -13.33 -7.71
CA SER A 173 -5.82 -12.48 -8.23
C SER A 173 -7.19 -13.07 -7.95
N MET A 174 -7.34 -14.39 -8.08
CA MET A 174 -8.59 -15.11 -7.77
C MET A 174 -8.87 -15.04 -6.26
N MET A 175 -7.86 -15.18 -5.40
CA MET A 175 -8.00 -14.99 -3.94
C MET A 175 -8.48 -13.57 -3.60
N LYS A 176 -7.87 -12.54 -4.16
CA LYS A 176 -8.28 -11.12 -3.98
C LYS A 176 -9.74 -10.90 -4.38
N SER A 177 -10.22 -11.62 -5.38
CA SER A 177 -11.61 -11.59 -5.86
C SER A 177 -12.54 -12.56 -5.14
N SER A 178 -12.09 -13.22 -4.08
CA SER A 178 -12.82 -14.26 -3.32
C SER A 178 -13.28 -15.46 -4.18
N LYS A 179 -12.62 -15.71 -5.30
CA LYS A 179 -12.86 -16.84 -6.21
C LYS A 179 -12.00 -18.03 -5.81
N TRP A 180 -12.31 -18.60 -4.64
CA TRP A 180 -11.47 -19.58 -3.95
C TRP A 180 -11.24 -20.88 -4.72
N LYS A 181 -12.25 -21.34 -5.48
CA LYS A 181 -12.16 -22.55 -6.28
C LYS A 181 -11.23 -22.38 -7.50
N GLU A 182 -11.31 -21.23 -8.14
CA GLU A 182 -10.42 -20.85 -9.25
C GLU A 182 -8.98 -20.62 -8.75
N ALA A 183 -8.82 -20.04 -7.55
CA ALA A 183 -7.52 -19.88 -6.89
C ALA A 183 -6.89 -21.25 -6.59
N GLU A 184 -7.67 -22.21 -6.02
CA GLU A 184 -7.21 -23.57 -5.79
C GLU A 184 -6.71 -24.22 -7.08
N GLN A 185 -7.48 -24.12 -8.19
CA GLN A 185 -7.08 -24.70 -9.46
C GLN A 185 -5.76 -24.12 -9.99
N ALA A 186 -5.57 -22.81 -9.82
CA ALA A 186 -4.33 -22.16 -10.22
C ALA A 186 -3.15 -22.65 -9.38
N PHE A 187 -3.27 -22.71 -8.05
CA PHE A 187 -2.19 -23.19 -7.20
C PHE A 187 -1.88 -24.67 -7.38
N ARG A 188 -2.86 -25.51 -7.66
CA ARG A 188 -2.61 -26.92 -8.01
C ARG A 188 -1.78 -27.04 -9.29
N ARG A 189 -2.07 -26.26 -10.35
CA ARG A 189 -1.24 -26.24 -11.57
C ARG A 189 0.20 -25.79 -11.29
N VAL A 190 0.36 -24.81 -10.41
CA VAL A 190 1.70 -24.37 -9.99
C VAL A 190 2.45 -25.49 -9.25
N ILE A 191 1.78 -26.19 -8.33
CA ILE A 191 2.35 -27.31 -7.57
C ILE A 191 2.69 -28.51 -8.49
N GLU A 192 1.84 -28.82 -9.46
CA GLU A 192 2.11 -29.86 -10.46
C GLU A 192 3.42 -29.62 -11.24
N ARG A 193 3.81 -28.36 -11.42
CA ARG A 193 5.08 -27.99 -12.09
C ARG A 193 6.25 -27.94 -11.12
N SER A 194 6.02 -27.47 -9.89
CA SER A 194 7.03 -27.41 -8.83
C SER A 194 6.37 -27.48 -7.46
N GLU A 195 6.69 -28.51 -6.71
CA GLU A 195 6.24 -28.72 -5.34
C GLU A 195 7.21 -28.16 -4.28
N ARG A 196 8.35 -27.57 -4.71
CA ARG A 196 9.48 -27.18 -3.84
C ARG A 196 9.32 -25.83 -3.15
N VAL A 197 8.23 -25.12 -3.37
CA VAL A 197 8.04 -23.74 -2.89
C VAL A 197 6.93 -23.71 -1.84
N PRO A 198 7.22 -23.38 -0.58
CA PRO A 198 6.23 -23.43 0.50
C PRO A 198 5.05 -22.47 0.29
N GLN A 199 5.27 -21.35 -0.42
CA GLN A 199 4.22 -20.38 -0.75
C GLN A 199 3.09 -20.99 -1.59
N TYR A 200 3.39 -21.92 -2.46
CA TYR A 200 2.38 -22.56 -3.32
C TYR A 200 1.41 -23.39 -2.49
N TRP A 201 1.94 -24.21 -1.60
CA TRP A 201 1.18 -25.02 -0.67
C TRP A 201 0.43 -24.17 0.38
N GLY A 202 1.06 -23.12 0.88
CA GLY A 202 0.45 -22.20 1.83
C GLY A 202 -0.79 -21.50 1.25
N ASN A 203 -0.70 -20.99 0.01
CA ASN A 203 -1.83 -20.33 -0.65
C ASN A 203 -2.91 -21.32 -1.08
N LEU A 204 -2.53 -22.56 -1.46
CA LEU A 204 -3.49 -23.64 -1.65
C LEU A 204 -4.27 -23.91 -0.35
N GLY A 205 -3.56 -24.04 0.78
CA GLY A 205 -4.18 -24.26 2.08
C GLY A 205 -5.18 -23.15 2.45
N VAL A 206 -4.81 -21.88 2.24
CA VAL A 206 -5.74 -20.76 2.44
C VAL A 206 -6.97 -20.87 1.57
N SER A 207 -6.79 -21.19 0.29
CA SER A 207 -7.92 -21.35 -0.66
C SER A 207 -8.86 -22.47 -0.24
N LEU A 208 -8.34 -23.56 0.34
CA LEU A 208 -9.11 -24.69 0.86
C LEU A 208 -9.85 -24.36 2.15
N VAL A 209 -9.22 -23.62 3.07
CA VAL A 209 -9.89 -23.12 4.29
C VAL A 209 -11.12 -22.30 3.95
N MET A 210 -10.99 -21.39 2.98
CA MET A 210 -12.09 -20.54 2.54
C MET A 210 -13.23 -21.31 1.83
N GLN A 211 -12.96 -22.54 1.42
CA GLN A 211 -13.96 -23.49 0.92
C GLN A 211 -14.45 -24.47 1.99
N LEU A 212 -14.09 -24.28 3.26
CA LEU A 212 -14.42 -25.14 4.41
C LEU A 212 -13.88 -26.58 4.29
N ARG A 213 -12.85 -26.80 3.48
CA ARG A 213 -12.16 -28.09 3.25
C ARG A 213 -10.95 -28.18 4.18
N TYR A 214 -11.22 -28.26 5.47
CA TYR A 214 -10.21 -28.10 6.52
C TYR A 214 -9.16 -29.22 6.57
N ASP A 215 -9.54 -30.47 6.26
CA ASP A 215 -8.58 -31.60 6.28
C ASP A 215 -7.54 -31.44 5.17
N GLU A 216 -7.99 -31.10 3.98
CA GLU A 216 -7.10 -30.85 2.83
C GLU A 216 -6.24 -29.60 3.04
N ALA A 217 -6.79 -28.57 3.70
CA ALA A 217 -6.04 -27.37 4.04
C ALA A 217 -4.94 -27.68 5.06
N GLU A 218 -5.22 -28.53 6.05
CA GLU A 218 -4.25 -29.01 7.02
C GLU A 218 -3.08 -29.72 6.36
N ASP A 219 -3.39 -30.63 5.43
CA ASP A 219 -2.37 -31.35 4.65
C ASP A 219 -1.52 -30.38 3.80
N ALA A 220 -2.14 -29.41 3.13
CA ALA A 220 -1.42 -28.42 2.35
C ALA A 220 -0.48 -27.54 3.24
N PHE A 221 -0.94 -27.11 4.40
CA PHE A 221 -0.06 -26.37 5.34
C PHE A 221 1.09 -27.24 5.88
N LYS A 222 0.87 -28.53 6.14
CA LYS A 222 1.93 -29.46 6.54
C LYS A 222 2.96 -29.62 5.43
N GLN A 223 2.53 -29.75 4.17
CA GLN A 223 3.45 -29.81 3.03
C GLN A 223 4.30 -28.55 2.92
N ALA A 224 3.71 -27.36 3.12
CA ALA A 224 4.45 -26.11 3.15
C ALA A 224 5.53 -26.11 4.27
N LEU A 225 5.21 -26.68 5.45
CA LEU A 225 6.14 -26.75 6.60
C LEU A 225 7.16 -27.88 6.48
N GLU A 226 6.93 -28.91 5.69
CA GLU A 226 7.94 -29.90 5.33
C GLU A 226 9.04 -29.30 4.45
N ILE A 227 8.68 -28.34 3.59
CA ILE A 227 9.63 -27.60 2.73
C ILE A 227 10.36 -26.53 3.53
N ASP A 228 9.63 -25.72 4.29
CA ASP A 228 10.16 -24.67 5.17
C ASP A 228 9.45 -24.71 6.53
N PRO A 229 10.08 -25.32 7.56
CA PRO A 229 9.51 -25.42 8.92
C PRO A 229 9.22 -24.07 9.57
N GLU A 230 9.87 -23.02 9.12
CA GLU A 230 9.70 -21.67 9.66
C GLU A 230 8.70 -20.82 8.85
N TYR A 231 8.08 -21.38 7.79
CA TYR A 231 7.17 -20.62 6.93
C TYR A 231 5.97 -20.05 7.71
N PRO A 232 5.90 -18.73 7.94
CA PRO A 232 5.00 -18.15 8.95
C PRO A 232 3.52 -18.31 8.58
N LEU A 233 3.15 -18.21 7.30
CA LEU A 233 1.77 -18.32 6.87
C LEU A 233 1.20 -19.72 7.18
N ALA A 234 1.91 -20.77 6.82
CA ALA A 234 1.46 -22.13 7.07
C ALA A 234 1.41 -22.44 8.57
N ARG A 235 2.43 -22.04 9.33
CA ARG A 235 2.48 -22.23 10.79
C ARG A 235 1.31 -21.53 11.48
N ASN A 236 1.07 -20.26 11.18
CA ASN A 236 0.01 -19.47 11.81
C ASN A 236 -1.39 -20.00 11.46
N ASN A 237 -1.61 -20.37 10.20
CA ASN A 237 -2.91 -20.88 9.75
C ASN A 237 -3.17 -22.29 10.30
N LEU A 238 -2.15 -23.16 10.32
CA LEU A 238 -2.27 -24.50 10.91
C LEU A 238 -2.61 -24.43 12.41
N ALA A 239 -1.98 -23.53 13.15
CA ALA A 239 -2.27 -23.33 14.58
C ALA A 239 -3.69 -22.79 14.83
N LYS A 240 -4.26 -22.01 13.90
CA LYS A 240 -5.62 -21.44 13.99
C LYS A 240 -6.70 -22.40 13.48
N LEU A 241 -6.34 -23.40 12.68
CA LEU A 241 -7.27 -24.29 11.99
C LEU A 241 -8.26 -25.03 12.91
N PRO A 242 -7.87 -25.57 14.09
CA PRO A 242 -8.80 -26.20 15.03
C PRO A 242 -9.89 -25.26 15.52
N VAL A 243 -9.53 -24.00 15.79
CA VAL A 243 -10.48 -22.96 16.27
C VAL A 243 -11.44 -22.58 15.15
N ILE A 244 -10.94 -22.41 13.92
CA ILE A 244 -11.76 -22.10 12.73
C ILE A 244 -12.76 -23.23 12.48
N ARG A 245 -12.31 -24.49 12.57
CA ARG A 245 -13.15 -25.69 12.39
C ARG A 245 -14.29 -25.76 13.42
N GLN A 246 -14.03 -25.39 14.68
CA GLN A 246 -15.05 -25.39 15.74
C GLN A 246 -16.05 -24.24 15.60
N ALA A 247 -15.62 -23.10 15.09
CA ALA A 247 -16.46 -21.90 14.97
C ALA A 247 -17.54 -22.02 13.89
N GLY A 248 -17.41 -22.93 12.92
CA GLY A 248 -18.41 -23.21 11.88
C GLY A 248 -18.81 -22.04 11.01
N GLY A 249 -18.07 -20.93 11.07
CA GLY A 249 -18.35 -19.66 10.38
C GLY A 249 -17.29 -19.29 9.37
N SER A 250 -17.52 -18.19 8.63
CA SER A 250 -16.54 -17.65 7.67
C SER A 250 -15.20 -17.39 8.36
N PRO A 251 -14.14 -18.09 7.98
CA PRO A 251 -12.84 -17.94 8.65
C PRO A 251 -12.24 -16.57 8.28
N THR A 252 -11.79 -15.84 9.28
CA THR A 252 -10.85 -14.73 9.09
C THR A 252 -9.45 -15.32 8.88
N VAL A 253 -9.11 -15.60 7.65
CA VAL A 253 -7.77 -16.08 7.29
C VAL A 253 -6.89 -14.85 7.04
N GLU A 254 -5.70 -14.83 7.64
CA GLU A 254 -4.70 -13.82 7.29
C GLU A 254 -4.21 -14.11 5.87
N MET A 255 -4.69 -13.33 4.91
CA MET A 255 -4.12 -13.28 3.57
C MET A 255 -2.94 -12.31 3.63
N ARG A 256 -1.72 -12.82 3.47
CA ARG A 256 -0.56 -11.99 3.21
C ARG A 256 -0.26 -12.02 1.72
N ASP A 257 -0.20 -10.84 1.14
CA ASP A 257 0.41 -10.65 -0.17
C ASP A 257 1.92 -10.85 0.02
N LEU A 258 2.42 -12.02 -0.37
CA LEU A 258 3.83 -12.40 -0.21
C LEU A 258 4.68 -11.89 -1.40
N SER A 259 4.51 -10.64 -1.77
CA SER A 259 5.55 -9.94 -2.48
C SER A 259 6.60 -9.53 -1.44
N HIS A 260 7.71 -10.28 -1.36
CA HIS A 260 8.91 -10.00 -0.57
C HIS A 260 8.75 -9.87 0.95
N GLU A 261 8.70 -10.98 1.69
CA GLU A 261 9.19 -11.02 3.06
C GLU A 261 10.54 -11.76 3.12
N LYS A 262 11.60 -11.08 2.69
CA LYS A 262 12.91 -11.29 3.34
C LYS A 262 12.91 -10.40 4.57
N ASP A 263 13.53 -10.84 5.67
CA ASP A 263 13.75 -10.01 6.86
C ASP A 263 14.36 -8.67 6.43
N PHE A 264 13.54 -7.64 6.38
CA PHE A 264 13.93 -6.34 5.87
C PHE A 264 14.06 -5.39 7.05
N LYS A 265 15.29 -4.94 7.30
CA LYS A 265 15.52 -3.65 7.96
C LYS A 265 15.40 -2.58 6.87
N GLN A 266 14.24 -1.96 6.76
CA GLN A 266 14.06 -0.85 5.86
C GLN A 266 14.13 0.44 6.67
N SER A 267 15.21 1.19 6.50
CA SER A 267 15.27 2.56 6.97
C SER A 267 14.77 3.46 5.83
N ILE A 268 13.60 4.05 6.01
CA ILE A 268 13.10 5.09 5.12
C ILE A 268 13.64 6.41 5.65
N THR A 269 14.53 7.03 4.88
CA THR A 269 15.08 8.35 5.22
C THR A 269 14.37 9.39 4.39
N PHE A 270 13.59 10.25 5.05
CA PHE A 270 13.02 11.43 4.43
C PHE A 270 14.03 12.58 4.53
N HIS A 271 14.44 13.13 3.39
CA HIS A 271 15.26 14.33 3.34
C HIS A 271 14.37 15.55 3.18
N LYS A 272 14.31 16.40 4.20
CA LYS A 272 13.68 17.71 4.10
C LYS A 272 14.72 18.70 3.56
N TYR A 273 14.47 19.24 2.39
CA TYR A 273 15.24 20.36 1.85
C TYR A 273 14.52 21.68 2.20
N SER A 274 15.06 22.43 3.13
CA SER A 274 14.79 23.86 3.28
C SER A 274 16.12 24.57 3.45
N ASP A 275 16.40 25.47 2.53
CA ASP A 275 17.43 26.53 2.60
C ASP A 275 18.72 26.21 3.37
N GLY A 276 19.47 25.24 2.90
CA GLY A 276 20.87 25.03 3.30
C GLY A 276 21.11 24.19 4.56
N ASN A 277 20.09 23.74 5.27
CA ASN A 277 20.23 22.79 6.38
C ASN A 277 19.34 21.56 6.16
N SER A 278 19.96 20.40 5.91
CA SER A 278 19.26 19.14 5.81
C SER A 278 19.03 18.53 7.19
N SER A 279 17.79 18.44 7.63
CA SER A 279 17.40 17.58 8.74
C SER A 279 16.83 16.30 8.18
N ALA A 280 17.43 15.15 8.50
CA ALA A 280 16.94 13.85 8.11
C ALA A 280 16.04 13.27 9.22
N ILE A 281 14.81 12.94 8.90
CA ILE A 281 13.93 12.14 9.78
C ILE A 281 14.07 10.69 9.34
N THR A 282 14.76 9.88 10.13
CA THR A 282 14.93 8.45 9.85
C THR A 282 13.90 7.67 10.64
N THR A 283 12.99 7.00 9.95
CA THR A 283 12.07 6.02 10.55
C THR A 283 12.62 4.63 10.31
N THR A 284 13.05 3.95 11.38
CA THR A 284 13.48 2.55 11.30
C THR A 284 12.29 1.65 11.60
N ILE A 285 11.91 0.81 10.65
CA ILE A 285 10.89 -0.23 10.84
C ILE A 285 11.63 -1.52 11.13
N GLU A 286 11.60 -1.97 12.39
CA GLU A 286 12.07 -3.30 12.76
C GLU A 286 10.87 -4.24 12.85
N LYS A 287 10.92 -5.33 12.09
CA LYS A 287 9.98 -6.43 12.19
C LYS A 287 10.61 -7.49 13.10
N VAL A 288 10.09 -7.61 14.31
CA VAL A 288 10.45 -8.68 15.25
C VAL A 288 9.23 -9.54 15.48
N GLY A 289 9.17 -10.70 14.81
CA GLY A 289 8.04 -11.63 14.91
C GLY A 289 6.71 -11.07 14.39
N ASN A 290 5.59 -11.54 14.94
CA ASN A 290 4.23 -11.14 14.53
C ASN A 290 3.78 -9.74 15.00
N ASN A 291 4.64 -8.99 15.67
CA ASN A 291 4.36 -7.63 16.11
C ASN A 291 5.13 -6.64 15.24
N ILE A 292 4.41 -5.88 14.43
CA ILE A 292 4.93 -4.67 13.82
C ILE A 292 4.94 -3.61 14.92
N SER A 293 6.05 -3.46 15.62
CA SER A 293 6.28 -2.27 16.41
C SER A 293 6.90 -1.22 15.50
N ARG A 294 6.13 -0.22 15.13
CA ARG A 294 6.71 1.01 14.57
C ARG A 294 7.49 1.68 15.70
N ILE A 295 8.80 1.49 15.71
CA ILE A 295 9.67 2.33 16.54
C ILE A 295 9.77 3.65 15.79
N ARG A 296 8.89 4.60 16.12
CA ARG A 296 9.02 5.96 15.65
C ARG A 296 10.20 6.62 16.36
N THR A 297 11.03 7.29 15.59
CA THR A 297 11.85 8.35 16.17
C THR A 297 10.88 9.39 16.72
N PRO A 298 10.97 9.76 18.01
CA PRO A 298 10.11 10.80 18.56
C PRO A 298 10.20 12.06 17.71
N ILE A 299 9.05 12.60 17.31
CA ILE A 299 8.98 13.85 16.52
C ILE A 299 8.97 15.03 17.49
N GLY A 300 8.24 14.88 18.61
CA GLY A 300 8.16 15.88 19.65
C GLY A 300 9.41 15.90 20.54
N LYS A 301 9.77 17.07 21.02
CA LYS A 301 10.88 17.25 21.96
C LYS A 301 10.49 16.99 23.40
N GLN A 302 9.21 16.83 23.69
CA GLN A 302 8.73 16.48 25.03
C GLN A 302 8.68 14.97 25.25
N PRO A 303 8.84 14.48 26.50
CA PRO A 303 8.76 13.07 26.80
C PRO A 303 7.41 12.46 26.36
N PRO A 304 7.38 11.26 25.75
CA PRO A 304 6.14 10.58 25.35
C PRO A 304 5.20 10.41 26.54
N ARG A 305 3.87 10.62 26.34
CA ARG A 305 3.01 10.77 27.51
C ARG A 305 1.80 9.86 27.61
N TYR A 306 1.13 9.55 26.50
CA TYR A 306 -0.14 8.80 26.49
C TYR A 306 -0.05 7.59 25.59
N ARG A 307 -1.00 6.67 25.76
CA ARG A 307 -1.34 5.66 24.73
C ARG A 307 -2.51 6.17 23.93
N PHE A 308 -2.57 5.82 22.66
CA PHE A 308 -3.62 6.28 21.76
C PHE A 308 -4.29 5.13 21.05
N PHE A 309 -5.62 5.20 20.92
CA PHE A 309 -6.43 4.30 20.13
C PHE A 309 -7.38 5.12 19.25
N LEU A 310 -7.20 5.02 17.94
CA LEU A 310 -8.15 5.52 16.97
C LEU A 310 -9.25 4.47 16.77
N ASN A 311 -10.43 4.72 17.33
CA ASN A 311 -11.55 3.79 17.31
C ASN A 311 -12.31 3.84 15.98
N PRO A 312 -12.23 2.81 15.12
CA PRO A 312 -12.96 2.76 13.86
C PRO A 312 -14.43 2.39 14.01
N TYR A 313 -14.84 1.92 15.20
CA TYR A 313 -16.19 1.41 15.44
C TYR A 313 -17.16 2.52 15.82
N GLN A 314 -17.96 3.02 14.86
CA GLN A 314 -18.86 4.16 15.02
C GLN A 314 -19.84 4.03 16.17
N ASN A 315 -20.36 2.81 16.43
CA ASN A 315 -21.39 2.54 17.44
C ASN A 315 -20.83 2.15 18.82
N THR A 316 -19.49 2.11 18.99
CA THR A 316 -18.86 1.64 20.22
C THR A 316 -18.29 2.80 21.02
N ARG A 317 -18.93 3.17 22.13
CA ARG A 317 -18.55 4.34 22.93
C ARG A 317 -17.43 4.13 23.96
N PHE A 318 -16.90 2.93 24.11
CA PHE A 318 -15.84 2.59 25.07
C PHE A 318 -15.97 3.26 26.45
N THR A 319 -17.15 3.13 27.07
CA THR A 319 -17.39 3.60 28.44
C THR A 319 -16.54 2.84 29.46
N THR A 320 -16.07 1.66 29.09
CA THR A 320 -15.09 0.83 29.78
C THR A 320 -13.84 0.73 28.92
N CYS A 321 -12.67 0.81 29.53
CA CYS A 321 -11.39 0.75 28.84
C CYS A 321 -11.17 -0.66 28.25
N PRO A 322 -10.90 -0.79 26.95
CA PRO A 322 -10.68 -2.10 26.33
C PRO A 322 -9.38 -2.78 26.79
N ARG A 323 -8.45 -2.03 27.40
CA ARG A 323 -7.17 -2.56 27.87
C ARG A 323 -7.24 -3.10 29.32
N CYS A 324 -7.85 -2.37 30.21
CA CYS A 324 -7.77 -2.65 31.65
C CYS A 324 -9.11 -2.79 32.38
N GLY A 325 -10.24 -2.68 31.67
CA GLY A 325 -11.58 -2.83 32.21
C GLY A 325 -12.09 -1.67 33.10
N TYR A 326 -11.27 -0.67 33.41
CA TYR A 326 -11.69 0.49 34.22
C TYR A 326 -12.63 1.42 33.44
N LYS A 327 -13.49 2.15 34.14
CA LYS A 327 -14.37 3.16 33.54
C LYS A 327 -13.55 4.28 32.89
N THR A 328 -13.88 4.63 31.66
CA THR A 328 -13.30 5.78 30.98
C THR A 328 -14.12 7.05 31.27
N ARG A 329 -13.48 8.20 31.21
CA ARG A 329 -14.11 9.52 31.31
C ARG A 329 -13.90 10.31 30.03
N THR A 330 -14.75 11.29 29.79
CA THR A 330 -14.57 12.21 28.67
C THR A 330 -13.59 13.31 29.06
N ARG A 331 -12.60 13.54 28.21
CA ARG A 331 -11.59 14.60 28.40
C ARG A 331 -11.23 15.19 27.03
N LYS A 332 -10.94 16.50 27.01
CA LYS A 332 -10.53 17.21 25.81
C LYS A 332 -9.00 17.16 25.70
N PHE A 333 -8.51 16.81 24.53
CA PHE A 333 -7.09 16.76 24.17
C PHE A 333 -6.86 17.58 22.91
N SER A 334 -5.73 18.28 22.86
CA SER A 334 -5.24 18.92 21.66
C SER A 334 -4.36 17.88 20.92
N LEU A 335 -4.92 17.27 19.88
CA LEU A 335 -4.28 16.23 19.08
C LEU A 335 -3.47 16.89 17.97
N PHE A 336 -2.21 16.48 17.84
CA PHE A 336 -1.37 16.85 16.70
C PHE A 336 -1.51 15.77 15.64
N ILE A 337 -1.97 16.19 14.46
CA ILE A 337 -2.33 15.32 13.34
C ILE A 337 -1.50 15.73 12.14
N HIS A 338 -0.85 14.78 11.52
CA HIS A 338 -0.22 14.96 10.21
C HIS A 338 -1.18 14.43 9.15
N ILE A 339 -1.44 15.23 8.13
CA ILE A 339 -2.28 14.87 6.98
C ILE A 339 -1.38 14.91 5.76
N ASP A 340 -1.39 13.83 4.98
CA ASP A 340 -0.59 13.74 3.76
C ASP A 340 -1.00 14.83 2.74
N PRO A 341 -0.05 15.40 1.97
CA PRO A 341 1.37 15.08 1.94
C PRO A 341 2.23 15.76 3.03
N ASP A 342 1.84 16.92 3.58
CA ASP A 342 2.63 17.63 4.61
C ASP A 342 1.81 18.74 5.28
N GLN A 343 0.59 18.41 5.72
CA GLN A 343 -0.29 19.36 6.39
C GLN A 343 -0.42 19.01 7.89
N PRO A 344 0.31 19.71 8.78
CA PRO A 344 0.10 19.56 10.21
C PRO A 344 -1.20 20.23 10.64
N LEU A 345 -1.95 19.56 11.50
CA LEU A 345 -3.18 20.08 12.11
C LEU A 345 -3.14 19.87 13.60
N LEU A 346 -3.43 20.91 14.36
CA LEU A 346 -3.68 20.80 15.78
C LEU A 346 -5.19 20.92 16.05
N LEU A 347 -5.79 19.85 16.56
CA LEU A 347 -7.23 19.74 16.73
C LEU A 347 -7.63 19.45 18.17
N ASP A 348 -8.43 20.32 18.75
CA ASP A 348 -9.04 20.13 20.05
C ASP A 348 -10.19 19.11 19.96
N LYS A 349 -9.97 17.90 20.47
CA LYS A 349 -10.92 16.77 20.37
C LYS A 349 -11.40 16.29 21.74
N LEU A 350 -12.69 16.08 21.88
CA LEU A 350 -13.27 15.39 23.02
C LEU A 350 -13.10 13.89 22.85
N CYS A 351 -12.25 13.27 23.67
CA CYS A 351 -11.93 11.84 23.61
C CYS A 351 -12.39 11.11 24.88
N ARG A 352 -12.53 9.79 24.80
CA ARG A 352 -12.60 8.95 26.00
C ARG A 352 -11.19 8.75 26.53
N TYR A 353 -11.03 8.77 27.85
CA TYR A 353 -9.74 8.66 28.51
C TYR A 353 -9.80 7.71 29.70
N CYS A 354 -8.83 6.81 29.77
CA CYS A 354 -8.61 5.91 30.89
C CYS A 354 -7.44 6.39 31.75
N TYR A 355 -7.72 6.80 32.98
CA TYR A 355 -6.68 7.25 33.92
C TYR A 355 -5.74 6.13 34.38
N HIS A 356 -6.24 4.89 34.40
CA HIS A 356 -5.47 3.78 34.94
C HIS A 356 -4.30 3.37 34.02
N CYS A 357 -4.52 3.38 32.71
CA CYS A 357 -3.51 2.99 31.74
C CYS A 357 -3.08 4.11 30.79
N ASN A 358 -3.52 5.35 31.05
CA ASN A 358 -3.23 6.55 30.25
C ASN A 358 -3.60 6.39 28.77
N LEU A 359 -4.75 5.73 28.47
CA LEU A 359 -5.24 5.50 27.13
C LEU A 359 -6.22 6.57 26.69
N ILE A 360 -5.89 7.28 25.62
CA ILE A 360 -6.80 8.17 24.89
C ILE A 360 -7.49 7.35 23.81
N ILE A 361 -8.81 7.47 23.69
CA ILE A 361 -9.62 6.82 22.66
C ILE A 361 -10.37 7.90 21.89
N ALA A 362 -10.00 8.10 20.64
CA ALA A 362 -10.68 9.02 19.72
C ALA A 362 -11.55 8.20 18.74
N HIS A 363 -12.76 8.67 18.46
CA HIS A 363 -13.60 8.07 17.41
C HIS A 363 -13.17 8.59 16.05
N GLN A 364 -12.84 7.67 15.16
CA GLN A 364 -12.31 7.95 13.83
C GLN A 364 -13.29 8.81 13.01
N ASN A 365 -14.53 8.36 12.86
CA ASN A 365 -15.55 9.12 12.12
C ASN A 365 -15.75 10.54 12.64
N GLN A 366 -15.82 10.72 13.97
CA GLN A 366 -15.98 12.05 14.57
C GLN A 366 -14.72 12.93 14.40
N LEU A 367 -13.54 12.32 14.31
CA LEU A 367 -12.29 13.04 14.04
C LEU A 367 -12.30 13.50 12.58
N GLU A 368 -12.62 12.63 11.66
CA GLU A 368 -12.74 12.90 10.23
C GLU A 368 -13.79 13.96 9.91
N ASP A 369 -14.99 13.87 10.50
CA ASP A 369 -16.04 14.90 10.37
C ASP A 369 -15.56 16.28 10.84
N GLN A 370 -14.81 16.31 11.93
CA GLN A 370 -14.30 17.57 12.48
C GLN A 370 -13.17 18.15 11.61
N MET A 371 -12.28 17.31 11.09
CA MET A 371 -11.26 17.71 10.11
C MET A 371 -11.90 18.21 8.83
N ALA A 372 -12.87 17.48 8.28
CA ALA A 372 -13.60 17.89 7.08
C ALA A 372 -14.28 19.26 7.27
N THR A 373 -14.91 19.50 8.43
CA THR A 373 -15.51 20.79 8.76
C THR A 373 -14.45 21.91 8.84
N THR A 374 -13.30 21.62 9.42
CA THR A 374 -12.20 22.61 9.52
C THR A 374 -11.66 22.96 8.14
N PHE A 375 -11.43 21.97 7.29
CA PHE A 375 -10.86 22.17 5.94
C PHE A 375 -11.86 22.65 4.91
N SER A 376 -13.16 22.46 5.10
CA SER A 376 -14.19 23.02 4.20
C SER A 376 -14.11 24.53 4.06
N THR A 377 -13.52 25.21 5.04
CA THR A 377 -13.31 26.67 5.06
C THR A 377 -11.91 27.11 4.62
N ILE A 378 -10.93 26.17 4.57
CA ILE A 378 -9.51 26.51 4.35
C ILE A 378 -9.01 25.91 3.02
N SER A 379 -9.21 24.60 2.79
CA SER A 379 -8.77 23.92 1.59
C SER A 379 -9.55 22.61 1.40
N LEU A 380 -10.38 22.56 0.35
CA LEU A 380 -11.18 21.36 0.01
C LEU A 380 -10.32 20.18 -0.46
N GLU A 381 -9.10 20.44 -0.89
CA GLU A 381 -8.18 19.44 -1.48
C GLU A 381 -7.59 18.49 -0.43
N ILE A 382 -7.68 18.85 0.84
CA ILE A 382 -7.14 18.05 1.96
C ILE A 382 -8.16 17.05 2.51
N ILE A 383 -9.44 17.24 2.18
CA ILE A 383 -10.52 16.39 2.67
C ILE A 383 -10.45 15.00 2.03
N GLY A 384 -10.24 13.97 2.84
CA GLY A 384 -10.15 12.58 2.40
C GLY A 384 -8.72 12.04 2.25
N ASN A 385 -7.70 12.88 2.46
CA ASN A 385 -6.32 12.43 2.50
C ASN A 385 -6.04 11.52 3.71
N THR A 386 -5.02 10.67 3.56
CA THR A 386 -4.55 9.87 4.68
C THR A 386 -3.99 10.76 5.78
N TYR A 387 -4.16 10.35 7.03
CA TYR A 387 -3.70 11.11 8.17
C TYR A 387 -3.20 10.22 9.29
N GLU A 388 -2.35 10.78 10.13
CA GLU A 388 -1.82 10.11 11.30
C GLU A 388 -1.89 11.04 12.53
N VAL A 389 -2.40 10.49 13.64
CA VAL A 389 -2.41 11.22 14.92
C VAL A 389 -1.10 10.92 15.64
N LEU A 390 -0.23 11.93 15.74
CA LEU A 390 1.15 11.79 16.16
C LEU A 390 1.34 11.91 17.68
N GLY A 391 0.56 12.78 18.31
CA GLY A 391 0.72 13.06 19.74
C GLY A 391 -0.26 14.09 20.27
N THR A 392 0.08 14.68 21.41
CA THR A 392 -0.72 15.74 22.07
C THR A 392 0.16 16.92 22.46
N ILE A 393 -0.42 18.10 22.48
CA ILE A 393 0.17 19.32 23.04
C ILE A 393 -0.61 19.74 24.29
N ASP A 394 0.06 20.26 25.30
CA ASP A 394 -0.60 20.72 26.52
C ASP A 394 -1.48 21.96 26.23
N ARG A 395 -2.70 21.93 26.77
CA ARG A 395 -3.73 22.92 26.48
C ARG A 395 -3.37 24.37 26.90
N SER A 396 -2.49 24.52 27.91
CA SER A 396 -1.99 25.81 28.33
C SER A 396 -1.09 26.46 27.28
N GLU A 397 -0.27 25.65 26.61
CA GLU A 397 0.62 26.07 25.55
C GLU A 397 -0.13 26.36 24.26
N TRP A 398 -1.15 25.51 23.94
CA TRP A 398 -2.05 25.73 22.82
C TRP A 398 -2.81 27.06 22.87
N LYS A 399 -3.30 27.46 24.06
CA LYS A 399 -4.01 28.73 24.21
C LYS A 399 -3.15 29.95 23.98
N GLY A 400 -1.86 29.85 24.29
CA GLY A 400 -0.87 30.89 23.98
C GLY A 400 -0.63 31.01 22.47
N GLY A 401 -0.58 29.91 21.78
CA GLY A 401 -0.33 29.82 20.33
C GLY A 401 -1.48 30.25 19.43
N MET A 402 -2.72 30.33 19.94
CA MET A 402 -3.86 30.84 19.14
C MET A 402 -3.82 32.33 18.87
N GLN A 403 -2.99 33.10 19.60
CA GLN A 403 -2.86 34.56 19.42
C GLN A 403 -1.75 34.95 18.46
N ASP A 404 -0.74 34.06 18.28
CA ASP A 404 0.36 34.25 17.34
C ASP A 404 0.38 33.06 16.36
N GLN A 405 0.69 33.29 15.09
CA GLN A 405 0.90 32.20 14.10
C GLN A 405 2.18 31.44 14.49
N LEU A 406 2.03 30.42 15.35
CA LEU A 406 3.13 29.53 15.67
C LEU A 406 3.52 28.70 14.44
N PHE A 407 4.79 28.72 14.10
CA PHE A 407 5.35 27.85 13.08
C PHE A 407 5.34 26.38 13.55
N VAL A 408 5.22 25.44 12.63
CA VAL A 408 5.19 23.98 12.90
C VAL A 408 6.37 23.54 13.77
N GLU A 409 7.53 24.19 13.60
CA GLU A 409 8.74 23.95 14.35
C GLU A 409 8.59 24.27 15.85
N GLU A 410 7.84 25.30 16.20
CA GLU A 410 7.54 25.66 17.59
C GLU A 410 6.53 24.68 18.21
N LEU A 411 5.59 24.14 17.42
CA LEU A 411 4.66 23.12 17.89
C LEU A 411 5.37 21.80 18.24
N ILE A 412 6.41 21.44 17.51
CA ILE A 412 7.25 20.25 17.76
C ILE A 412 7.99 20.36 19.12
N GLU A 413 8.39 21.55 19.55
CA GLU A 413 9.01 21.78 20.86
C GLU A 413 8.09 21.39 22.03
N HIS A 414 6.78 21.51 21.85
CA HIS A 414 5.75 21.26 22.86
C HIS A 414 5.01 19.92 22.65
N LEU A 415 5.36 19.18 21.60
CA LEU A 415 4.70 17.92 21.25
C LEU A 415 5.17 16.79 22.17
N HIS A 416 4.20 16.12 22.78
CA HIS A 416 4.35 14.84 23.45
C HIS A 416 3.88 13.72 22.50
N ASP A 417 4.81 12.95 21.98
CA ASP A 417 4.47 11.75 21.20
C ASP A 417 3.67 10.75 22.04
N PHE A 418 2.93 9.85 21.37
CA PHE A 418 2.31 8.74 22.07
C PHE A 418 3.34 7.68 22.44
N ASN A 419 3.28 7.19 23.69
CA ASN A 419 4.08 6.04 24.13
C ASN A 419 3.77 4.77 23.31
N GLU A 420 2.53 4.63 22.88
CA GLU A 420 2.03 3.44 22.18
C GLU A 420 0.75 3.83 21.42
N VAL A 421 0.68 3.48 20.13
CA VAL A 421 -0.56 3.51 19.37
C VAL A 421 -1.08 2.08 19.30
N VAL A 422 -2.28 1.85 19.86
CA VAL A 422 -2.86 0.52 20.00
C VAL A 422 -4.04 0.33 19.06
N THR A 423 -4.21 -0.91 18.61
CA THR A 423 -5.36 -1.32 17.81
C THR A 423 -6.12 -2.40 18.58
N TYR A 424 -7.44 -2.23 18.72
CA TYR A 424 -8.31 -3.24 19.31
C TYR A 424 -9.26 -3.77 18.25
N LYS A 425 -9.29 -5.11 18.09
CA LYS A 425 -10.29 -5.78 17.26
C LYS A 425 -11.48 -6.17 18.15
N ARG A 426 -12.70 -6.07 17.63
CA ARG A 426 -13.86 -6.66 18.30
C ARG A 426 -13.72 -8.16 18.33
N VAL A 427 -14.06 -8.75 19.49
CA VAL A 427 -14.21 -10.21 19.60
C VAL A 427 -15.44 -10.57 18.76
N GLY A 428 -15.24 -11.23 17.61
CA GLY A 428 -16.30 -11.66 16.70
C GLY A 428 -16.31 -10.95 15.32
N GLU A 429 -15.31 -10.15 14.98
CA GLU A 429 -15.04 -9.66 13.61
C GLU A 429 -13.71 -10.20 13.11
#